data_e0edec8a39f8ff94cae0eab7294c3d2d
#
_entry.id   e0edec8a39f8ff94cae0eab7294c3d2d
#
_cell.length_a   1.000
_cell.length_b   1.000
_cell.length_c   1.000
_cell.angle_alpha   90.00
_cell.angle_beta   90.00
_cell.angle_gamma   90.00
#
_symmetry.space_group_name_H-M   'P 1'
#
loop_
_entity.id
_entity.type
_entity.pdbx_description
1 polymer ?
#
loop_
_entity_poly.entity_id
_entity_poly.type
_entity_poly.pdbx_seq_one_letter_code
_entity_poly.pdbx_strand_id
1 'polypeptide(L)'
;MTAHPLFDIGGRTALVTGSSRGIGLALARGLAEAGCTVVLNGRDGGRLAEAAAKLPGDVRTAVFDVTDGPAVAAGIAGVEERVGPLDILVNNAGMQLRAPLLEFTDANWHRLLDTNLTSAFLVGREAARGMTRRGHGKIVNVCSLQSEVVRPGIAPYAATKGALKMLTKGMCADWGPYGVQVNGLGPGYIETELTRPLVADEESSTWVRGRTPAGRWGRTEDLVGGLLFLASPAADFVGGQVLYVDGGMTSVL
;
A
#
# COMPACT_ATOMS: atom_id res chain seq x y z
N MET A 1 23.62 -15.78 -3.87
CA MET A 1 22.61 -16.80 -3.46
C MET A 1 21.33 -16.46 -4.19
N THR A 2 20.79 -17.36 -4.99
CA THR A 2 19.48 -17.19 -5.62
C THR A 2 18.39 -17.29 -4.57
N ALA A 3 17.41 -16.37 -4.58
CA ALA A 3 16.26 -16.47 -3.68
C ALA A 3 15.52 -17.79 -3.92
N HIS A 4 14.83 -18.29 -2.89
CA HIS A 4 14.00 -19.49 -3.04
C HIS A 4 12.94 -19.25 -4.13
N PRO A 5 12.68 -20.19 -5.07
CA PRO A 5 11.77 -19.97 -6.21
C PRO A 5 10.37 -19.45 -5.82
N LEU A 6 9.86 -19.82 -4.65
CA LEU A 6 8.57 -19.30 -4.14
C LEU A 6 8.55 -17.78 -3.89
N PHE A 7 9.71 -17.15 -3.74
CA PHE A 7 9.82 -15.70 -3.53
C PHE A 7 10.33 -14.96 -4.77
N ASP A 8 10.50 -15.66 -5.89
CA ASP A 8 10.95 -15.06 -7.13
C ASP A 8 9.80 -14.26 -7.78
N ILE A 9 10.03 -12.98 -7.92
CA ILE A 9 9.12 -12.02 -8.60
C ILE A 9 9.85 -11.26 -9.71
N GLY A 10 11.05 -11.71 -10.08
CA GLY A 10 11.86 -11.09 -11.13
C GLY A 10 11.12 -11.05 -12.47
N GLY A 11 11.28 -9.94 -13.20
CA GLY A 11 10.65 -9.73 -14.50
C GLY A 11 9.16 -9.38 -14.46
N ARG A 12 8.52 -9.32 -13.27
CA ARG A 12 7.12 -8.89 -13.13
C ARG A 12 6.98 -7.38 -13.18
N THR A 13 5.86 -6.89 -13.70
CA THR A 13 5.51 -5.46 -13.69
C THR A 13 4.72 -5.14 -12.42
N ALA A 14 5.21 -4.17 -11.64
CA ALA A 14 4.59 -3.74 -10.39
C ALA A 14 4.24 -2.24 -10.42
N LEU A 15 3.00 -1.89 -10.10
CA LEU A 15 2.55 -0.50 -9.90
C LEU A 15 2.37 -0.22 -8.42
N VAL A 16 2.99 0.86 -7.93
CA VAL A 16 2.84 1.33 -6.54
C VAL A 16 2.23 2.71 -6.54
N THR A 17 1.01 2.86 -5.99
CA THR A 17 0.35 4.17 -5.91
C THR A 17 0.90 5.02 -4.77
N GLY A 18 0.98 6.35 -4.96
CA GLY A 18 1.51 7.27 -3.93
C GLY A 18 2.96 6.98 -3.55
N SER A 19 3.81 6.66 -4.53
CA SER A 19 5.16 6.11 -4.31
C SER A 19 6.30 7.10 -4.49
N SER A 20 6.03 8.42 -4.54
CA SER A 20 7.10 9.43 -4.63
C SER A 20 7.90 9.61 -3.33
N ARG A 21 7.44 9.06 -2.19
CA ARG A 21 8.09 9.17 -0.87
C ARG A 21 7.55 8.14 0.13
N GLY A 22 8.16 8.12 1.33
CA GLY A 22 7.66 7.37 2.49
C GLY A 22 7.54 5.87 2.23
N ILE A 23 6.48 5.27 2.76
CA ILE A 23 6.22 3.82 2.65
C ILE A 23 6.16 3.39 1.19
N GLY A 24 5.42 4.11 0.33
CA GLY A 24 5.28 3.74 -1.08
C GLY A 24 6.61 3.69 -1.81
N LEU A 25 7.52 4.62 -1.55
CA LEU A 25 8.86 4.63 -2.16
C LEU A 25 9.71 3.45 -1.66
N ALA A 26 9.65 3.13 -0.36
CA ALA A 26 10.40 2.00 0.19
C ALA A 26 9.89 0.65 -0.35
N LEU A 27 8.56 0.50 -0.46
CA LEU A 27 7.96 -0.68 -1.07
C LEU A 27 8.34 -0.82 -2.56
N ALA A 28 8.32 0.30 -3.31
CA ALA A 28 8.77 0.34 -4.69
C ALA A 28 10.25 -0.05 -4.84
N ARG A 29 11.11 0.44 -3.92
CA ARG A 29 12.53 0.04 -3.87
C ARG A 29 12.69 -1.47 -3.67
N GLY A 30 11.98 -2.04 -2.69
CA GLY A 30 12.05 -3.48 -2.42
C GLY A 30 11.64 -4.33 -3.62
N LEU A 31 10.59 -3.92 -4.37
CA LEU A 31 10.18 -4.59 -5.62
C LEU A 31 11.23 -4.46 -6.71
N ALA A 32 11.85 -3.28 -6.87
CA ALA A 32 12.92 -3.05 -7.84
C ALA A 32 14.17 -3.89 -7.52
N GLU A 33 14.58 -3.96 -6.24
CA GLU A 33 15.69 -4.79 -5.75
C GLU A 33 15.40 -6.30 -5.94
N ALA A 34 14.13 -6.70 -5.93
CA ALA A 34 13.69 -8.05 -6.24
C ALA A 34 13.55 -8.34 -7.74
N GLY A 35 13.94 -7.40 -8.62
CA GLY A 35 13.99 -7.59 -10.07
C GLY A 35 12.70 -7.27 -10.83
N CYS A 36 11.73 -6.62 -10.19
CA CYS A 36 10.53 -6.14 -10.90
C CYS A 36 10.83 -4.90 -11.76
N THR A 37 10.10 -4.77 -12.87
CA THR A 37 9.90 -3.46 -13.50
C THR A 37 8.88 -2.69 -12.66
N VAL A 38 9.30 -1.57 -12.06
CA VAL A 38 8.46 -0.82 -11.11
C VAL A 38 7.91 0.44 -11.74
N VAL A 39 6.62 0.65 -11.62
CA VAL A 39 5.94 1.88 -12.03
C VAL A 39 5.57 2.68 -10.78
N LEU A 40 6.17 3.85 -10.62
CA LEU A 40 5.82 4.81 -9.59
C LEU A 40 4.60 5.62 -10.01
N ASN A 41 3.63 5.81 -9.10
CA ASN A 41 2.48 6.67 -9.34
C ASN A 41 2.39 7.81 -8.33
N GLY A 42 1.91 8.93 -8.80
CA GLY A 42 1.57 10.13 -8.04
C GLY A 42 1.05 11.23 -8.97
N ARG A 43 0.74 12.41 -8.40
CA ARG A 43 0.19 13.54 -9.16
C ARG A 43 1.25 14.49 -9.71
N ASP A 44 2.45 14.43 -9.16
CA ASP A 44 3.56 15.34 -9.48
C ASP A 44 4.66 14.57 -10.23
N GLY A 45 4.75 14.82 -11.55
CA GLY A 45 5.72 14.15 -12.42
C GLY A 45 7.17 14.45 -12.06
N GLY A 46 7.48 15.66 -11.59
CA GLY A 46 8.83 16.04 -11.18
C GLY A 46 9.31 15.23 -9.97
N ARG A 47 8.46 15.15 -8.92
CA ARG A 47 8.76 14.33 -7.75
C ARG A 47 8.85 12.83 -8.07
N LEU A 48 8.05 12.33 -9.01
CA LEU A 48 8.14 10.95 -9.45
C LEU A 48 9.46 10.68 -10.19
N ALA A 49 9.90 11.59 -11.05
CA ALA A 49 11.17 11.47 -11.75
C ALA A 49 12.37 11.48 -10.77
N GLU A 50 12.36 12.39 -9.79
CA GLU A 50 13.36 12.43 -8.72
C GLU A 50 13.39 11.14 -7.88
N ALA A 51 12.21 10.58 -7.59
CA ALA A 51 12.08 9.33 -6.85
C ALA A 51 12.59 8.14 -7.67
N ALA A 52 12.23 8.06 -8.95
CA ALA A 52 12.67 7.02 -9.87
C ALA A 52 14.19 6.98 -10.03
N ALA A 53 14.83 8.16 -10.14
CA ALA A 53 16.30 8.28 -10.26
C ALA A 53 17.08 7.72 -9.04
N LYS A 54 16.40 7.52 -7.89
CA LYS A 54 17.01 6.99 -6.65
C LYS A 54 16.80 5.48 -6.48
N LEU A 55 16.07 4.85 -7.38
CA LEU A 55 15.78 3.43 -7.30
C LEU A 55 16.65 2.62 -8.27
N PRO A 56 17.01 1.38 -7.94
CA PRO A 56 17.73 0.50 -8.86
C PRO A 56 16.77 -0.11 -9.91
N GLY A 57 17.36 -0.68 -10.97
CA GLY A 57 16.63 -1.46 -11.97
C GLY A 57 15.80 -0.65 -12.96
N ASP A 58 14.78 -1.25 -13.55
CA ASP A 58 13.87 -0.62 -14.51
C ASP A 58 12.70 0.05 -13.77
N VAL A 59 12.78 1.36 -13.63
CA VAL A 59 11.76 2.17 -12.95
C VAL A 59 11.13 3.16 -13.91
N ARG A 60 9.81 3.12 -13.97
CA ARG A 60 8.95 3.97 -14.81
C ARG A 60 8.07 4.84 -13.95
N THR A 61 7.41 5.81 -14.54
CA THR A 61 6.46 6.70 -13.85
C THR A 61 5.13 6.77 -14.57
N ALA A 62 4.04 6.84 -13.80
CA ALA A 62 2.68 7.05 -14.29
C ALA A 62 2.02 8.17 -13.49
N VAL A 63 1.81 9.32 -14.13
CA VAL A 63 1.24 10.51 -13.48
C VAL A 63 -0.28 10.48 -13.64
N PHE A 64 -1.01 10.22 -12.56
CA PHE A 64 -2.46 10.36 -12.48
C PHE A 64 -2.93 10.47 -11.03
N ASP A 65 -4.10 11.09 -10.84
CA ASP A 65 -4.78 11.12 -9.54
C ASP A 65 -5.59 9.83 -9.34
N VAL A 66 -5.31 9.12 -8.27
CA VAL A 66 -5.97 7.85 -7.92
C VAL A 66 -7.45 8.03 -7.53
N THR A 67 -7.89 9.27 -7.26
CA THR A 67 -9.28 9.61 -6.92
C THR A 67 -10.14 9.93 -8.15
N ASP A 68 -9.51 10.10 -9.32
CA ASP A 68 -10.17 10.39 -10.59
C ASP A 68 -10.32 9.10 -11.42
N GLY A 69 -11.54 8.56 -11.51
CA GLY A 69 -11.82 7.29 -12.19
C GLY A 69 -11.36 7.25 -13.65
N PRO A 70 -11.72 8.24 -14.50
CA PRO A 70 -11.19 8.36 -15.86
C PRO A 70 -9.68 8.39 -15.95
N ALA A 71 -9.00 9.18 -15.08
CA ALA A 71 -7.54 9.24 -15.04
C ALA A 71 -6.90 7.91 -14.62
N VAL A 72 -7.52 7.20 -13.68
CA VAL A 72 -7.09 5.85 -13.27
C VAL A 72 -7.19 4.87 -14.43
N ALA A 73 -8.33 4.83 -15.15
CA ALA A 73 -8.52 3.93 -16.29
C ALA A 73 -7.48 4.19 -17.39
N ALA A 74 -7.28 5.46 -17.77
CA ALA A 74 -6.26 5.84 -18.76
C ALA A 74 -4.84 5.54 -18.27
N GLY A 75 -4.57 5.76 -16.95
CA GLY A 75 -3.28 5.51 -16.34
C GLY A 75 -2.90 4.02 -16.36
N ILE A 76 -3.81 3.13 -15.96
CA ILE A 76 -3.60 1.67 -15.97
C ILE A 76 -3.42 1.17 -17.42
N ALA A 77 -4.29 1.59 -18.35
CA ALA A 77 -4.16 1.22 -19.76
C ALA A 77 -2.80 1.66 -20.32
N GLY A 78 -2.36 2.89 -20.02
CA GLY A 78 -1.07 3.39 -20.46
C GLY A 78 0.12 2.67 -19.83
N VAL A 79 -0.01 2.13 -18.62
CA VAL A 79 1.01 1.25 -18.01
C VAL A 79 1.08 -0.07 -18.78
N GLU A 80 -0.05 -0.74 -18.98
CA GLU A 80 -0.09 -2.03 -19.68
C GLU A 80 0.40 -1.92 -21.14
N GLU A 81 0.12 -0.80 -21.82
CA GLU A 81 0.57 -0.56 -23.19
C GLU A 81 2.09 -0.30 -23.30
N ARG A 82 2.64 0.54 -22.39
CA ARG A 82 4.05 1.01 -22.52
C ARG A 82 5.06 0.20 -21.74
N VAL A 83 4.63 -0.50 -20.70
CA VAL A 83 5.53 -1.24 -19.81
C VAL A 83 5.29 -2.75 -19.93
N GLY A 84 4.03 -3.15 -20.03
CA GLY A 84 3.64 -4.56 -20.11
C GLY A 84 2.51 -4.91 -19.14
N PRO A 85 2.06 -6.16 -19.17
CA PRO A 85 0.98 -6.64 -18.31
C PRO A 85 1.26 -6.34 -16.84
N LEU A 86 0.27 -5.77 -16.13
CA LEU A 86 0.42 -5.45 -14.72
C LEU A 86 0.20 -6.70 -13.87
N ASP A 87 1.28 -7.20 -13.23
CA ASP A 87 1.27 -8.42 -12.42
C ASP A 87 1.03 -8.13 -10.93
N ILE A 88 1.56 -7.01 -10.44
CA ILE A 88 1.51 -6.63 -9.01
C ILE A 88 0.99 -5.21 -8.88
N LEU A 89 -0.07 -5.03 -8.09
CA LEU A 89 -0.57 -3.72 -7.70
C LEU A 89 -0.38 -3.52 -6.19
N VAL A 90 0.22 -2.39 -5.80
CA VAL A 90 0.28 -1.94 -4.41
C VAL A 90 -0.54 -0.66 -4.27
N ASN A 91 -1.74 -0.77 -3.69
CA ASN A 91 -2.58 0.38 -3.32
C ASN A 91 -2.04 1.00 -2.04
N ASN A 92 -1.08 1.91 -2.17
CA ASN A 92 -0.45 2.59 -1.04
C ASN A 92 -0.90 4.04 -0.88
N ALA A 93 -1.41 4.68 -1.94
CA ALA A 93 -1.88 6.06 -1.84
C ALA A 93 -2.84 6.24 -0.66
N GLY A 94 -2.57 7.24 0.16
CA GLY A 94 -3.34 7.48 1.37
C GLY A 94 -2.91 8.76 2.07
N MET A 95 -3.77 9.20 2.98
CA MET A 95 -3.53 10.38 3.81
C MET A 95 -4.10 10.18 5.20
N GLN A 96 -3.67 11.02 6.14
CA GLN A 96 -4.23 11.10 7.47
C GLN A 96 -4.60 12.54 7.81
N LEU A 97 -5.78 12.72 8.37
CA LEU A 97 -6.24 13.96 8.98
C LEU A 97 -6.61 13.67 10.43
N ARG A 98 -6.24 14.57 11.33
CA ARG A 98 -6.46 14.44 12.77
C ARG A 98 -7.26 15.63 13.27
N ALA A 99 -8.35 15.37 13.95
CA ALA A 99 -9.12 16.35 14.69
C ALA A 99 -10.02 15.61 15.70
N PRO A 100 -10.50 16.27 16.76
CA PRO A 100 -11.61 15.77 17.56
C PRO A 100 -12.79 15.43 16.65
N LEU A 101 -13.50 14.32 16.94
CA LEU A 101 -14.54 13.83 16.03
C LEU A 101 -15.67 14.84 15.82
N LEU A 102 -16.02 15.60 16.87
CA LEU A 102 -17.06 16.66 16.79
C LEU A 102 -16.65 17.86 15.92
N GLU A 103 -15.34 18.05 15.69
CA GLU A 103 -14.79 19.14 14.87
C GLU A 103 -14.41 18.67 13.46
N PHE A 104 -14.57 17.37 13.19
CA PHE A 104 -14.17 16.80 11.90
C PHE A 104 -15.18 17.17 10.82
N THR A 105 -14.76 17.95 9.82
CA THR A 105 -15.65 18.47 8.78
C THR A 105 -16.05 17.39 7.76
N ASP A 106 -17.25 17.55 7.18
CA ASP A 106 -17.73 16.65 6.09
C ASP A 106 -16.76 16.65 4.90
N ALA A 107 -16.19 17.79 4.56
CA ALA A 107 -15.19 17.90 3.48
C ALA A 107 -13.94 17.04 3.77
N ASN A 108 -13.44 17.05 5.00
CA ASN A 108 -12.32 16.23 5.41
C ASN A 108 -12.69 14.73 5.46
N TRP A 109 -13.91 14.41 5.85
CA TRP A 109 -14.45 13.06 5.82
C TRP A 109 -14.46 12.50 4.40
N HIS A 110 -15.07 13.20 3.45
CA HIS A 110 -15.10 12.77 2.04
C HIS A 110 -13.69 12.66 1.44
N ARG A 111 -12.81 13.63 1.72
CA ARG A 111 -11.43 13.60 1.25
C ARG A 111 -10.66 12.36 1.75
N LEU A 112 -10.89 11.95 3.02
CA LEU A 112 -10.31 10.72 3.56
C LEU A 112 -10.85 9.48 2.86
N LEU A 113 -12.18 9.38 2.68
CA LEU A 113 -12.81 8.27 1.97
C LEU A 113 -12.29 8.16 0.55
N ASP A 114 -12.27 9.28 -0.19
CA ASP A 114 -11.83 9.29 -1.58
C ASP A 114 -10.37 8.83 -1.71
N THR A 115 -9.49 9.35 -0.85
CA THR A 115 -8.07 9.06 -0.94
C THR A 115 -7.71 7.68 -0.41
N ASN A 116 -8.31 7.21 0.71
CA ASN A 116 -7.87 6.00 1.39
C ASN A 116 -8.67 4.75 1.02
N LEU A 117 -9.89 4.91 0.50
CA LEU A 117 -10.79 3.80 0.21
C LEU A 117 -11.22 3.78 -1.26
N THR A 118 -11.87 4.86 -1.74
CA THR A 118 -12.38 4.93 -3.13
C THR A 118 -11.25 4.76 -4.13
N SER A 119 -10.08 5.35 -3.88
CA SER A 119 -8.90 5.18 -4.74
C SER A 119 -8.47 3.72 -4.89
N ALA A 120 -8.41 2.97 -3.78
CA ALA A 120 -8.03 1.56 -3.81
C ALA A 120 -9.05 0.71 -4.59
N PHE A 121 -10.34 1.04 -4.48
CA PHE A 121 -11.39 0.43 -5.29
C PHE A 121 -11.20 0.74 -6.78
N LEU A 122 -11.01 2.00 -7.14
CA LEU A 122 -10.88 2.42 -8.55
C LEU A 122 -9.66 1.78 -9.21
N VAL A 123 -8.48 1.92 -8.59
CA VAL A 123 -7.22 1.38 -9.14
C VAL A 123 -7.25 -0.15 -9.14
N GLY A 124 -7.72 -0.77 -8.04
CA GLY A 124 -7.84 -2.23 -7.93
C GLY A 124 -8.76 -2.81 -9.00
N ARG A 125 -9.92 -2.20 -9.24
CA ARG A 125 -10.87 -2.63 -10.25
C ARG A 125 -10.29 -2.57 -11.66
N GLU A 126 -9.62 -1.48 -12.03
CA GLU A 126 -9.04 -1.36 -13.38
C GLU A 126 -7.87 -2.33 -13.58
N ALA A 127 -6.99 -2.50 -12.58
CA ALA A 127 -5.92 -3.51 -12.63
C ALA A 127 -6.48 -4.94 -12.74
N ALA A 128 -7.50 -5.26 -11.94
CA ALA A 128 -8.13 -6.59 -11.95
C ALA A 128 -8.76 -6.95 -13.29
N ARG A 129 -9.21 -5.99 -14.11
CA ARG A 129 -9.69 -6.28 -15.48
C ARG A 129 -8.65 -6.99 -16.35
N GLY A 130 -7.39 -6.56 -16.28
CA GLY A 130 -6.28 -7.21 -16.97
C GLY A 130 -5.89 -8.53 -16.31
N MET A 131 -5.73 -8.52 -14.99
CA MET A 131 -5.29 -9.69 -14.21
C MET A 131 -6.26 -10.87 -14.34
N THR A 132 -7.57 -10.66 -14.22
CA THR A 132 -8.59 -11.72 -14.32
C THR A 132 -8.64 -12.34 -15.73
N ARG A 133 -8.45 -11.53 -16.79
CA ARG A 133 -8.37 -12.07 -18.17
C ARG A 133 -7.14 -12.95 -18.39
N ARG A 134 -6.04 -12.67 -17.69
CA ARG A 134 -4.78 -13.44 -17.77
C ARG A 134 -4.76 -14.64 -16.83
N GLY A 135 -5.69 -14.69 -15.86
CA GLY A 135 -5.78 -15.75 -14.86
C GLY A 135 -4.73 -15.64 -13.75
N HIS A 136 -4.09 -14.49 -13.58
CA HIS A 136 -3.11 -14.25 -12.50
C HIS A 136 -2.96 -12.76 -12.15
N GLY A 137 -2.63 -12.48 -10.91
CA GLY A 137 -2.31 -11.14 -10.41
C GLY A 137 -2.22 -11.09 -8.90
N LYS A 138 -1.48 -10.13 -8.39
CA LYS A 138 -1.33 -9.86 -6.95
C LYS A 138 -1.72 -8.41 -6.65
N ILE A 139 -2.66 -8.23 -5.73
CA ILE A 139 -3.07 -6.91 -5.26
C ILE A 139 -2.80 -6.83 -3.76
N VAL A 140 -2.00 -5.84 -3.35
CA VAL A 140 -1.69 -5.58 -1.94
C VAL A 140 -2.22 -4.19 -1.56
N ASN A 141 -3.23 -4.16 -0.69
CA ASN A 141 -3.78 -2.92 -0.14
C ASN A 141 -3.00 -2.54 1.12
N VAL A 142 -2.42 -1.34 1.16
CA VAL A 142 -1.74 -0.86 2.38
C VAL A 142 -2.78 -0.40 3.38
N CYS A 143 -3.12 -1.32 4.28
CA CYS A 143 -4.00 -1.13 5.43
C CYS A 143 -3.29 -0.32 6.54
N SER A 144 -3.55 -0.65 7.78
CA SER A 144 -2.92 -0.05 8.97
C SER A 144 -3.23 -0.92 10.19
N LEU A 145 -2.46 -0.80 11.26
CA LEU A 145 -2.88 -1.31 12.57
C LEU A 145 -4.25 -0.72 12.99
N GLN A 146 -4.58 0.49 12.51
CA GLN A 146 -5.90 1.11 12.73
C GLN A 146 -7.04 0.44 11.94
N SER A 147 -6.78 -0.60 11.19
CA SER A 147 -7.83 -1.49 10.68
C SER A 147 -8.38 -2.43 11.76
N GLU A 148 -7.70 -2.58 12.91
CA GLU A 148 -8.09 -3.43 14.05
C GLU A 148 -8.35 -2.62 15.32
N VAL A 149 -7.52 -1.62 15.58
CA VAL A 149 -7.57 -0.84 16.81
C VAL A 149 -7.64 0.65 16.50
N VAL A 150 -8.14 1.43 17.43
CA VAL A 150 -8.28 2.88 17.26
C VAL A 150 -7.80 3.62 18.51
N ARG A 151 -7.37 4.84 18.34
CA ARG A 151 -7.09 5.79 19.43
C ARG A 151 -7.87 7.09 19.22
N PRO A 152 -8.00 7.95 20.25
CA PRO A 152 -8.64 9.25 20.10
C PRO A 152 -8.04 10.11 18.99
N GLY A 153 -8.88 10.91 18.32
CA GLY A 153 -8.49 11.88 17.30
C GLY A 153 -8.23 11.33 15.90
N ILE A 154 -8.47 10.02 15.66
CA ILE A 154 -8.24 9.40 14.34
C ILE A 154 -9.40 8.49 13.87
N ALA A 155 -10.56 8.58 14.48
CA ALA A 155 -11.70 7.72 14.15
C ALA A 155 -12.06 7.71 12.65
N PRO A 156 -12.09 8.85 11.92
CA PRO A 156 -12.35 8.85 10.48
C PRO A 156 -11.30 8.09 9.68
N TYR A 157 -10.00 8.23 10.03
CA TYR A 157 -8.94 7.46 9.41
C TYR A 157 -9.09 5.95 9.66
N ALA A 158 -9.34 5.56 10.92
CA ALA A 158 -9.56 4.16 11.29
C ALA A 158 -10.75 3.57 10.53
N ALA A 159 -11.85 4.34 10.38
CA ALA A 159 -13.00 3.92 9.57
C ALA A 159 -12.60 3.60 8.13
N THR A 160 -11.79 4.45 7.47
CA THR A 160 -11.32 4.16 6.10
C THR A 160 -10.44 2.91 6.04
N LYS A 161 -9.58 2.69 7.04
CA LYS A 161 -8.68 1.53 7.07
C LYS A 161 -9.40 0.23 7.46
N GLY A 162 -10.42 0.29 8.32
CA GLY A 162 -11.33 -0.83 8.59
C GLY A 162 -12.14 -1.20 7.34
N ALA A 163 -12.67 -0.19 6.62
CA ALA A 163 -13.37 -0.40 5.35
C ALA A 163 -12.43 -1.01 4.29
N LEU A 164 -11.18 -0.54 4.17
CA LEU A 164 -10.19 -1.10 3.25
C LEU A 164 -9.87 -2.57 3.55
N LYS A 165 -9.80 -2.95 4.83
CA LYS A 165 -9.67 -4.36 5.25
C LYS A 165 -10.84 -5.20 4.74
N MET A 166 -12.09 -4.73 4.88
CA MET A 166 -13.26 -5.43 4.36
C MET A 166 -13.31 -5.44 2.83
N LEU A 167 -12.93 -4.34 2.17
CA LEU A 167 -12.82 -4.27 0.71
C LEU A 167 -11.79 -5.27 0.18
N THR A 168 -10.67 -5.46 0.88
CA THR A 168 -9.65 -6.47 0.54
C THR A 168 -10.25 -7.87 0.50
N LYS A 169 -11.10 -8.22 1.47
CA LYS A 169 -11.81 -9.51 1.49
C LYS A 169 -12.82 -9.64 0.35
N GLY A 170 -13.59 -8.58 0.08
CA GLY A 170 -14.54 -8.55 -1.03
C GLY A 170 -13.85 -8.73 -2.39
N MET A 171 -12.79 -7.97 -2.63
CA MET A 171 -11.97 -8.10 -3.84
C MET A 171 -11.40 -9.52 -4.00
N CYS A 172 -10.95 -10.14 -2.90
CA CYS A 172 -10.46 -11.52 -2.92
C CYS A 172 -11.58 -12.50 -3.27
N ALA A 173 -12.77 -12.34 -2.72
CA ALA A 173 -13.93 -13.20 -2.99
C ALA A 173 -14.35 -13.11 -4.46
N ASP A 174 -14.37 -11.90 -5.02
CA ASP A 174 -14.81 -11.66 -6.39
C ASP A 174 -13.76 -12.08 -7.45
N TRP A 175 -12.48 -11.87 -7.17
CA TRP A 175 -11.41 -12.06 -8.17
C TRP A 175 -10.55 -13.31 -7.94
N GLY A 176 -10.61 -13.92 -6.76
CA GLY A 176 -9.91 -15.16 -6.44
C GLY A 176 -10.22 -16.32 -7.38
N PRO A 177 -11.50 -16.55 -7.80
CA PRO A 177 -11.83 -17.58 -8.78
C PRO A 177 -11.14 -17.40 -10.15
N TYR A 178 -10.66 -16.20 -10.43
CA TYR A 178 -9.92 -15.86 -11.66
C TYR A 178 -8.41 -15.77 -11.46
N GLY A 179 -7.87 -16.36 -10.39
CA GLY A 179 -6.43 -16.45 -10.14
C GLY A 179 -5.78 -15.16 -9.60
N VAL A 180 -6.57 -14.20 -9.09
CA VAL A 180 -6.04 -12.96 -8.51
C VAL A 180 -6.07 -13.03 -6.99
N GLN A 181 -4.90 -12.96 -6.35
CA GLN A 181 -4.81 -12.88 -4.90
C GLN A 181 -4.84 -11.43 -4.45
N VAL A 182 -5.75 -11.11 -3.52
CA VAL A 182 -5.87 -9.78 -2.93
C VAL A 182 -5.66 -9.86 -1.43
N ASN A 183 -4.66 -9.15 -0.92
CA ASN A 183 -4.32 -9.14 0.49
C ASN A 183 -4.02 -7.71 0.98
N GLY A 184 -3.94 -7.55 2.30
CA GLY A 184 -3.56 -6.32 2.96
C GLY A 184 -2.16 -6.42 3.57
N LEU A 185 -1.42 -5.32 3.53
CA LEU A 185 -0.23 -5.10 4.36
C LEU A 185 -0.62 -4.06 5.42
N GLY A 186 -0.52 -4.40 6.69
CA GLY A 186 -0.93 -3.56 7.82
C GLY A 186 0.27 -2.97 8.59
N PRO A 187 0.79 -1.79 8.20
CA PRO A 187 1.86 -1.15 8.96
C PRO A 187 1.44 -0.75 10.38
N GLY A 188 2.38 -0.88 11.32
CA GLY A 188 2.33 -0.26 12.63
C GLY A 188 2.72 1.22 12.60
N TYR A 189 3.34 1.70 13.69
CA TYR A 189 3.95 3.02 13.75
C TYR A 189 5.31 3.00 13.06
N ILE A 190 5.36 3.54 11.84
CA ILE A 190 6.55 3.57 10.97
C ILE A 190 7.12 4.99 10.93
N GLU A 191 8.43 5.12 11.03
CA GLU A 191 9.15 6.38 10.84
C GLU A 191 9.09 6.79 9.37
N THR A 192 8.47 7.94 9.10
CA THR A 192 8.34 8.55 7.78
C THR A 192 8.33 10.07 7.92
N GLU A 193 8.36 10.80 6.82
CA GLU A 193 8.16 12.25 6.86
C GLU A 193 6.82 12.63 7.50
N LEU A 194 5.77 11.84 7.27
CA LEU A 194 4.44 12.07 7.83
C LEU A 194 4.40 11.92 9.35
N THR A 195 5.16 10.98 9.91
CA THR A 195 5.18 10.67 11.34
C THR A 195 6.31 11.39 12.08
N ARG A 196 7.22 12.07 11.36
CA ARG A 196 8.35 12.79 11.97
C ARG A 196 7.98 13.70 13.16
N PRO A 197 6.88 14.48 13.13
CA PRO A 197 6.48 15.28 14.28
C PRO A 197 6.19 14.44 15.54
N LEU A 198 5.60 13.25 15.36
CA LEU A 198 5.32 12.33 16.47
C LEU A 198 6.58 11.61 16.98
N VAL A 199 7.51 11.32 16.07
CA VAL A 199 8.81 10.72 16.44
C VAL A 199 9.62 11.71 17.27
N ALA A 200 9.55 13.00 16.92
CA ALA A 200 10.24 14.08 17.64
C ALA A 200 9.58 14.46 18.97
N ASP A 201 8.31 14.12 19.16
CA ASP A 201 7.59 14.33 20.41
C ASP A 201 7.88 13.18 21.38
N GLU A 202 8.59 13.47 22.48
CA GLU A 202 9.09 12.46 23.42
C GLU A 202 7.95 11.67 24.10
N GLU A 203 6.83 12.31 24.40
CA GLU A 203 5.66 11.64 25.01
C GLU A 203 5.06 10.63 24.03
N SER A 204 4.76 11.07 22.80
CA SER A 204 4.27 10.20 21.73
C SER A 204 5.23 9.07 21.43
N SER A 205 6.53 9.37 21.34
CA SER A 205 7.55 8.38 20.99
C SER A 205 7.73 7.34 22.11
N THR A 206 7.71 7.77 23.36
CA THR A 206 7.76 6.87 24.52
C THR A 206 6.52 5.98 24.58
N TRP A 207 5.34 6.53 24.34
CA TRP A 207 4.11 5.75 24.27
C TRP A 207 4.17 4.69 23.16
N VAL A 208 4.63 5.06 21.94
CA VAL A 208 4.76 4.10 20.82
C VAL A 208 5.74 2.98 21.20
N ARG A 209 6.92 3.31 21.72
CA ARG A 209 7.92 2.30 22.14
C ARG A 209 7.40 1.39 23.24
N GLY A 210 6.73 1.96 24.25
CA GLY A 210 6.17 1.19 25.37
C GLY A 210 5.00 0.30 24.98
N ARG A 211 4.23 0.69 23.96
CA ARG A 211 3.08 -0.06 23.47
C ARG A 211 3.45 -1.13 22.43
N THR A 212 4.62 -1.01 21.82
CA THR A 212 5.10 -1.94 20.79
C THR A 212 6.00 -2.99 21.44
N PRO A 213 5.67 -4.29 21.42
CA PRO A 213 6.53 -5.35 21.98
C PRO A 213 7.97 -5.33 21.46
N ALA A 214 8.17 -4.94 20.19
CA ALA A 214 9.52 -4.76 19.62
C ALA A 214 10.30 -3.58 20.23
N GLY A 215 9.69 -2.74 21.06
CA GLY A 215 10.34 -1.64 21.80
C GLY A 215 10.79 -0.46 20.95
N ARG A 216 10.37 -0.37 19.69
CA ARG A 216 10.82 0.64 18.74
C ARG A 216 9.75 1.05 17.73
N TRP A 217 9.97 2.19 17.09
CA TRP A 217 9.31 2.51 15.83
C TRP A 217 9.74 1.51 14.75
N GLY A 218 8.82 1.19 13.84
CA GLY A 218 9.15 0.48 12.62
C GLY A 218 9.87 1.40 11.63
N ARG A 219 10.68 0.82 10.77
CA ARG A 219 11.28 1.48 9.60
C ARG A 219 10.50 1.11 8.35
N THR A 220 10.58 1.91 7.31
CA THR A 220 9.93 1.59 6.03
C THR A 220 10.39 0.25 5.46
N GLU A 221 11.65 -0.12 5.68
CA GLU A 221 12.27 -1.37 5.26
C GLU A 221 11.68 -2.60 5.95
N ASP A 222 11.19 -2.46 7.19
CA ASP A 222 10.54 -3.55 7.92
C ASP A 222 9.29 -4.09 7.17
N LEU A 223 8.68 -3.26 6.30
CA LEU A 223 7.49 -3.62 5.52
C LEU A 223 7.80 -4.41 4.26
N VAL A 224 9.04 -4.32 3.75
CA VAL A 224 9.43 -4.87 2.43
C VAL A 224 9.27 -6.39 2.40
N GLY A 225 9.74 -7.09 3.44
CA GLY A 225 9.62 -8.55 3.50
C GLY A 225 8.16 -9.04 3.44
N GLY A 226 7.25 -8.36 4.14
CA GLY A 226 5.82 -8.64 4.08
C GLY A 226 5.22 -8.41 2.69
N LEU A 227 5.61 -7.32 2.02
CA LEU A 227 5.19 -7.06 0.64
C LEU A 227 5.71 -8.14 -0.32
N LEU A 228 7.00 -8.46 -0.27
CA LEU A 228 7.60 -9.46 -1.16
C LEU A 228 6.92 -10.84 -1.00
N PHE A 229 6.61 -11.23 0.24
CA PHE A 229 5.80 -12.43 0.50
C PHE A 229 4.45 -12.36 -0.19
N LEU A 230 3.66 -11.31 0.06
CA LEU A 230 2.30 -11.18 -0.49
C LEU A 230 2.27 -11.02 -2.02
N ALA A 231 3.34 -10.50 -2.62
CA ALA A 231 3.49 -10.32 -4.07
C ALA A 231 4.04 -11.56 -4.79
N SER A 232 4.51 -12.57 -4.05
CA SER A 232 5.21 -13.74 -4.60
C SER A 232 4.33 -14.99 -4.70
N PRO A 233 4.79 -16.05 -5.40
CA PRO A 233 4.14 -17.38 -5.41
C PRO A 233 3.98 -17.99 -4.02
N ALA A 234 4.81 -17.63 -3.02
CA ALA A 234 4.66 -18.08 -1.64
C ALA A 234 3.28 -17.73 -1.02
N ALA A 235 2.58 -16.73 -1.59
CA ALA A 235 1.25 -16.31 -1.15
C ALA A 235 0.13 -16.72 -2.13
N ASP A 236 0.31 -17.72 -3.00
CA ASP A 236 -0.72 -18.13 -3.98
C ASP A 236 -1.99 -18.69 -3.31
N PHE A 237 -1.86 -19.22 -2.08
CA PHE A 237 -3.01 -19.69 -1.29
C PHE A 237 -3.36 -18.77 -0.13
N VAL A 238 -2.85 -17.53 -0.13
CA VAL A 238 -3.19 -16.49 0.85
C VAL A 238 -4.14 -15.50 0.18
N GLY A 239 -5.35 -15.38 0.70
CA GLY A 239 -6.39 -14.51 0.13
C GLY A 239 -7.22 -13.82 1.20
N GLY A 240 -7.51 -12.51 1.01
CA GLY A 240 -8.33 -11.70 1.89
C GLY A 240 -7.73 -11.43 3.27
N GLN A 241 -6.44 -11.72 3.48
CA GLN A 241 -5.77 -11.56 4.77
C GLN A 241 -5.09 -10.19 4.88
N VAL A 242 -4.93 -9.69 6.11
CA VAL A 242 -4.06 -8.55 6.41
C VAL A 242 -2.86 -9.04 7.20
N LEU A 243 -1.68 -8.92 6.61
CA LEU A 243 -0.41 -9.19 7.30
C LEU A 243 0.01 -7.92 8.05
N TYR A 244 -0.10 -7.94 9.37
CA TYR A 244 0.35 -6.83 10.21
C TYR A 244 1.86 -6.90 10.41
N VAL A 245 2.53 -5.78 10.11
CA VAL A 245 3.96 -5.56 10.34
C VAL A 245 4.08 -4.34 11.27
N ASP A 246 3.84 -4.59 12.53
CA ASP A 246 3.61 -3.57 13.56
C ASP A 246 4.43 -3.75 14.85
N GLY A 247 5.41 -4.67 14.82
CA GLY A 247 6.24 -4.98 15.96
C GLY A 247 5.49 -5.66 17.12
N GLY A 248 4.32 -6.24 16.84
CA GLY A 248 3.46 -6.93 17.80
C GLY A 248 2.44 -6.01 18.50
N MET A 249 2.31 -4.75 18.07
CA MET A 249 1.45 -3.77 18.74
C MET A 249 -0.03 -4.18 18.80
N THR A 250 -0.55 -4.85 17.77
CA THR A 250 -1.93 -5.37 17.75
C THR A 250 -2.11 -6.70 18.47
N SER A 251 -1.02 -7.32 18.94
CA SER A 251 -1.06 -8.65 19.60
C SER A 251 -1.11 -8.54 21.14
N VAL A 252 -1.06 -7.34 21.71
CA VAL A 252 -1.06 -7.10 23.16
C VAL A 252 -2.15 -6.10 23.55
N LEU A 253 -2.62 -6.18 24.83
CA LEU A 253 -3.62 -5.30 25.43
C LEU A 253 -3.06 -3.93 25.85
#